data_c0de479da324cc120efe97d3ab1c0d19
#
_entry.id   c0de479da324cc120efe97d3ab1c0d19
#
_cell.length_a   1.000
_cell.length_b   1.000
_cell.length_c   1.000
_cell.angle_alpha   90.00
_cell.angle_beta   90.00
_cell.angle_gamma   90.00
#
_symmetry.space_group_name_H-M   'P 1'
#
loop_
_entity.id
_entity.type
_entity.pdbx_description
1 polymer ?
#
loop_
_entity_poly.entity_id
_entity_poly.type
_entity_poly.pdbx_seq_one_letter_code
_entity_poly.pdbx_strand_id
1 'polypeptide(L)'
;GDRAPDATEAYLLDSNGEVSLASNGFIGGVQMTLSHDSDFSIELTDQSMVSKYITQDNTTTLIIAAPYTQHLFTISGDYSITDMIVASSSEQISVSTPSMFALESAYPNPFNPSTSLRLHIPMESSVNVSVYNLMGQQVDVIHDGLLSSGYTNLTWNAANFPSGMYIVRATSNAYTTSQKIMLLK
;
A
#
# COMPACT_ATOMS: atom_id res chain seq x y z
N GLY A 1 30.40 -10.06 2.71
CA GLY A 1 29.39 -9.45 3.54
C GLY A 1 28.32 -10.48 3.82
N ASP A 2 27.86 -10.59 5.04
CA ASP A 2 26.77 -11.49 5.39
C ASP A 2 25.51 -11.03 4.64
N ARG A 3 24.89 -11.96 3.93
CA ARG A 3 23.56 -11.77 3.32
C ARG A 3 22.52 -11.60 4.43
N ALA A 4 21.51 -10.76 4.21
CA ALA A 4 20.37 -10.66 5.10
C ALA A 4 19.75 -12.06 5.35
N PRO A 5 19.17 -12.30 6.53
CA PRO A 5 18.40 -13.53 6.79
C PRO A 5 17.33 -13.73 5.72
N ASP A 6 16.96 -14.97 5.48
CA ASP A 6 15.87 -15.29 4.57
C ASP A 6 14.56 -14.63 5.03
N ALA A 7 13.78 -14.09 4.08
CA ALA A 7 12.49 -13.55 4.38
C ALA A 7 11.50 -14.65 4.78
N THR A 8 10.62 -14.33 5.71
CA THR A 8 9.49 -15.19 6.12
C THR A 8 8.14 -14.59 5.70
N GLU A 9 8.13 -13.31 5.37
CA GLU A 9 6.94 -12.57 4.95
C GLU A 9 7.31 -11.59 3.83
N ALA A 10 6.42 -11.43 2.88
CA ALA A 10 6.54 -10.45 1.83
C ALA A 10 5.18 -9.79 1.53
N TYR A 11 5.25 -8.54 1.05
CA TYR A 11 4.09 -7.72 0.73
C TYR A 11 4.26 -7.15 -0.67
N LEU A 12 3.30 -7.40 -1.54
CA LEU A 12 3.26 -6.81 -2.86
C LEU A 12 2.59 -5.44 -2.80
N LEU A 13 3.25 -4.43 -3.35
CA LEU A 13 2.78 -3.05 -3.43
C LEU A 13 2.59 -2.69 -4.89
N ASP A 14 1.42 -2.16 -5.23
CA ASP A 14 1.13 -1.59 -6.54
C ASP A 14 0.71 -0.13 -6.36
N SER A 15 1.44 0.78 -6.97
CA SER A 15 1.17 2.21 -6.93
C SER A 15 1.26 2.79 -8.34
N ASN A 16 0.10 3.01 -8.98
CA ASN A 16 0.01 3.57 -10.33
C ASN A 16 0.86 2.81 -11.37
N GLY A 17 0.85 1.49 -11.33
CA GLY A 17 1.59 0.63 -12.23
C GLY A 17 3.06 0.41 -11.86
N GLU A 18 3.55 1.00 -10.78
CA GLU A 18 4.84 0.64 -10.19
C GLU A 18 4.65 -0.46 -9.16
N VAL A 19 5.15 -1.66 -9.46
CA VAL A 19 4.98 -2.86 -8.64
C VAL A 19 6.26 -3.16 -7.88
N SER A 20 6.13 -3.23 -6.56
CA SER A 20 7.25 -3.45 -5.63
C SER A 20 6.92 -4.59 -4.65
N LEU A 21 7.96 -5.25 -4.15
CA LEU A 21 7.85 -6.29 -3.13
C LEU A 21 8.66 -5.89 -1.89
N ALA A 22 7.97 -5.57 -0.82
CA ALA A 22 8.59 -5.37 0.48
C ALA A 22 8.67 -6.71 1.22
N SER A 23 9.75 -6.94 1.97
CA SER A 23 9.96 -8.17 2.74
C SER A 23 10.72 -7.88 4.02
N ASN A 24 10.63 -8.79 4.99
CA ASN A 24 11.39 -8.74 6.24
C ASN A 24 12.80 -9.38 6.13
N GLY A 25 13.24 -9.76 4.93
CA GLY A 25 14.53 -10.42 4.72
C GLY A 25 14.85 -10.64 3.23
N PHE A 26 15.76 -11.56 2.97
CA PHE A 26 16.23 -11.87 1.61
C PHE A 26 15.18 -12.61 0.80
N ILE A 27 14.93 -12.13 -0.43
CA ILE A 27 14.11 -12.78 -1.47
C ILE A 27 15.03 -13.44 -2.48
N GLY A 28 14.89 -14.76 -2.65
CA GLY A 28 15.62 -15.54 -3.64
C GLY A 28 15.03 -15.46 -5.03
N GLY A 29 13.70 -15.31 -5.13
CA GLY A 29 13.03 -15.20 -6.41
C GLY A 29 11.57 -14.86 -6.32
N VAL A 30 11.08 -14.27 -7.41
CA VAL A 30 9.68 -13.92 -7.64
C VAL A 30 9.27 -14.45 -9.01
N GLN A 31 8.18 -15.20 -9.07
CA GLN A 31 7.51 -15.58 -10.30
C GLN A 31 6.09 -15.03 -10.24
N MET A 32 5.63 -14.43 -11.33
CA MET A 32 4.25 -13.96 -11.46
C MET A 32 3.68 -14.30 -12.83
N THR A 33 2.38 -14.50 -12.85
CA THR A 33 1.59 -14.59 -14.09
C THR A 33 0.54 -13.49 -14.06
N LEU A 34 0.55 -12.68 -15.10
CA LEU A 34 -0.31 -11.52 -15.28
C LEU A 34 -1.27 -11.78 -16.45
N SER A 35 -2.54 -11.50 -16.27
CA SER A 35 -3.52 -11.40 -17.34
C SER A 35 -3.76 -9.93 -17.65
N HIS A 36 -3.84 -9.55 -18.92
CA HIS A 36 -3.91 -8.15 -19.35
C HIS A 36 -4.58 -7.99 -20.72
N ASP A 37 -4.87 -6.75 -21.07
CA ASP A 37 -5.40 -6.39 -22.38
C ASP A 37 -4.28 -6.09 -23.39
N SER A 38 -4.63 -5.73 -24.62
CA SER A 38 -3.69 -5.54 -25.75
C SER A 38 -2.82 -4.29 -25.63
N ASP A 39 -3.20 -3.32 -24.82
CA ASP A 39 -2.45 -2.07 -24.57
C ASP A 39 -1.44 -2.16 -23.42
N PHE A 40 -1.26 -3.39 -22.89
CA PHE A 40 -0.32 -3.69 -21.84
C PHE A 40 1.14 -3.55 -22.26
N SER A 41 1.94 -2.95 -21.39
CA SER A 41 3.38 -2.96 -21.48
C SER A 41 4.01 -3.15 -20.11
N ILE A 42 5.17 -3.82 -20.06
CA ILE A 42 5.90 -4.10 -18.82
C ILE A 42 7.39 -3.80 -18.99
N GLU A 43 7.98 -3.16 -18.00
CA GLU A 43 9.42 -2.96 -17.88
C GLU A 43 9.91 -3.55 -16.54
N LEU A 44 10.73 -4.59 -16.60
CA LEU A 44 11.28 -5.25 -15.41
C LEU A 44 12.45 -4.44 -14.85
N THR A 45 12.65 -4.55 -13.52
CA THR A 45 13.84 -4.00 -12.87
C THR A 45 15.12 -4.60 -13.46
N ASP A 46 16.13 -3.76 -13.63
CA ASP A 46 17.51 -4.15 -13.92
C ASP A 46 18.34 -4.44 -12.65
N GLN A 47 17.76 -4.16 -11.48
CA GLN A 47 18.35 -4.33 -10.17
C GLN A 47 18.06 -5.73 -9.60
N SER A 48 18.48 -6.77 -10.34
CA SER A 48 18.34 -8.17 -9.94
C SER A 48 19.45 -9.03 -10.56
N MET A 49 19.63 -10.24 -10.07
CA MET A 49 20.54 -11.19 -10.71
C MET A 49 20.03 -11.62 -12.10
N VAL A 50 18.73 -11.82 -12.22
CA VAL A 50 18.05 -12.15 -13.49
C VAL A 50 16.64 -11.57 -13.44
N SER A 51 16.24 -10.88 -14.49
CA SER A 51 14.85 -10.51 -14.74
C SER A 51 14.48 -10.85 -16.18
N LYS A 52 13.40 -11.60 -16.37
CA LYS A 52 12.89 -12.01 -17.69
C LYS A 52 11.39 -12.16 -17.65
N TYR A 53 10.76 -11.93 -18.80
CA TYR A 53 9.35 -12.24 -19.00
C TYR A 53 9.11 -12.81 -20.40
N ILE A 54 7.98 -13.47 -20.57
CA ILE A 54 7.43 -13.92 -21.82
C ILE A 54 5.94 -13.57 -21.87
N THR A 55 5.51 -13.01 -22.99
CA THR A 55 4.10 -12.71 -23.22
C THR A 55 3.57 -13.66 -24.30
N GLN A 56 2.45 -14.31 -24.02
CA GLN A 56 1.69 -15.12 -24.97
C GLN A 56 0.24 -14.66 -24.91
N ASP A 57 -0.26 -14.14 -26.02
CA ASP A 57 -1.58 -13.53 -26.10
C ASP A 57 -1.77 -12.45 -25.01
N ASN A 58 -2.77 -12.61 -24.15
CA ASN A 58 -3.12 -11.70 -23.05
C ASN A 58 -2.53 -12.16 -21.70
N THR A 59 -1.46 -12.93 -21.73
CA THR A 59 -0.83 -13.46 -20.52
C THR A 59 0.68 -13.23 -20.53
N THR A 60 1.20 -12.64 -19.49
CA THR A 60 2.63 -12.44 -19.27
C THR A 60 3.09 -13.20 -18.05
N THR A 61 4.08 -14.09 -18.22
CA THR A 61 4.77 -14.74 -17.09
C THR A 61 6.15 -14.14 -16.96
N LEU A 62 6.51 -13.74 -15.73
CA LEU A 62 7.80 -13.14 -15.41
C LEU A 62 8.51 -13.89 -14.28
N ILE A 63 9.84 -13.79 -14.30
CA ILE A 63 10.73 -14.29 -13.24
C ILE A 63 11.75 -13.20 -12.93
N ILE A 64 11.92 -12.91 -11.64
CA ILE A 64 12.95 -12.02 -11.12
C ILE A 64 13.71 -12.78 -10.02
N ALA A 65 14.99 -13.05 -10.24
CA ALA A 65 15.82 -13.78 -9.29
C ALA A 65 16.71 -12.80 -8.51
N ALA A 66 16.73 -12.98 -7.18
CA ALA A 66 17.51 -12.21 -6.24
C ALA A 66 17.43 -10.70 -6.51
N PRO A 67 16.27 -10.06 -6.39
CA PRO A 67 16.15 -8.62 -6.55
C PRO A 67 17.00 -7.90 -5.50
N TYR A 68 17.72 -6.86 -5.92
CA TYR A 68 18.55 -6.03 -5.02
C TYR A 68 17.78 -4.83 -4.46
N THR A 69 16.59 -4.57 -5.00
CA THR A 69 15.68 -3.49 -4.60
C THR A 69 14.28 -4.04 -4.41
N GLN A 70 13.42 -3.26 -3.78
CA GLN A 70 12.00 -3.61 -3.64
C GLN A 70 11.23 -3.47 -4.96
N HIS A 71 11.66 -2.56 -5.87
CA HIS A 71 11.02 -2.38 -7.16
C HIS A 71 11.22 -3.61 -8.05
N LEU A 72 10.12 -4.17 -8.56
CA LEU A 72 10.13 -5.34 -9.42
C LEU A 72 9.94 -4.97 -10.89
N PHE A 73 8.92 -4.18 -11.20
CA PHE A 73 8.59 -3.78 -12.56
C PHE A 73 7.63 -2.59 -12.59
N THR A 74 7.58 -1.94 -13.74
CA THR A 74 6.59 -0.91 -14.07
C THR A 74 5.67 -1.44 -15.15
N ILE A 75 4.39 -1.12 -15.05
CA ILE A 75 3.33 -1.57 -15.96
C ILE A 75 2.53 -0.37 -16.47
N SER A 76 2.09 -0.45 -17.71
CA SER A 76 1.06 0.41 -18.31
C SER A 76 -0.05 -0.46 -18.92
N GLY A 77 -1.29 -0.01 -18.80
CA GLY A 77 -2.48 -0.76 -19.18
C GLY A 77 -3.12 -1.51 -18.00
N ASP A 78 -4.33 -2.02 -18.23
CA ASP A 78 -5.05 -2.80 -17.21
C ASP A 78 -4.50 -4.22 -17.12
N TYR A 79 -4.34 -4.69 -15.90
CA TYR A 79 -3.86 -6.05 -15.63
C TYR A 79 -4.41 -6.63 -14.34
N SER A 80 -4.26 -7.94 -14.19
CA SER A 80 -4.51 -8.66 -12.95
C SER A 80 -3.46 -9.75 -12.72
N ILE A 81 -3.04 -9.94 -11.47
CA ILE A 81 -2.14 -11.02 -11.10
C ILE A 81 -2.97 -12.28 -10.91
N THR A 82 -2.74 -13.30 -11.74
CA THR A 82 -3.47 -14.58 -11.71
C THR A 82 -2.73 -15.65 -10.91
N ASP A 83 -1.41 -15.55 -10.80
CA ASP A 83 -0.57 -16.43 -10.00
C ASP A 83 0.68 -15.70 -9.52
N MET A 84 1.16 -16.03 -8.31
CA MET A 84 2.38 -15.48 -7.77
C MET A 84 3.06 -16.46 -6.82
N ILE A 85 4.34 -16.66 -7.03
CA ILE A 85 5.23 -17.42 -6.16
C ILE A 85 6.39 -16.50 -5.76
N VAL A 86 6.61 -16.37 -4.46
CA VAL A 86 7.79 -15.71 -3.90
C VAL A 86 8.52 -16.71 -3.04
N ALA A 87 9.82 -16.80 -3.17
CA ALA A 87 10.64 -17.71 -2.41
C ALA A 87 11.86 -17.01 -1.81
N SER A 88 12.28 -17.46 -0.64
CA SER A 88 13.59 -17.20 -0.05
C SER A 88 14.65 -18.07 -0.73
N SER A 89 15.79 -18.29 -0.10
CA SER A 89 16.76 -19.27 -0.60
C SER A 89 16.38 -20.73 -0.28
N SER A 90 15.46 -20.95 0.65
CA SER A 90 15.16 -22.28 1.21
C SER A 90 13.68 -22.67 1.09
N GLU A 91 12.76 -21.72 1.06
CA GLU A 91 11.32 -22.01 1.10
C GLU A 91 10.47 -20.98 0.35
N GLN A 92 9.25 -21.37 0.02
CA GLN A 92 8.24 -20.46 -0.50
C GLN A 92 7.71 -19.58 0.62
N ILE A 93 7.55 -18.30 0.32
CA ILE A 93 7.12 -17.28 1.26
C ILE A 93 5.65 -16.96 1.02
N SER A 94 4.88 -16.83 2.09
CA SER A 94 3.54 -16.28 2.01
C SER A 94 3.58 -14.81 1.60
N VAL A 95 2.90 -14.49 0.51
CA VAL A 95 2.77 -13.10 0.05
C VAL A 95 1.38 -12.60 0.41
N SER A 96 1.35 -11.56 1.19
CA SER A 96 0.14 -10.78 1.36
C SER A 96 0.11 -9.69 0.29
N THR A 97 -0.92 -9.71 -0.55
CA THR A 97 -1.29 -8.50 -1.26
C THR A 97 -1.86 -7.55 -0.20
N PRO A 98 -1.27 -6.40 0.03
CA PRO A 98 -1.83 -5.50 1.03
C PRO A 98 -3.26 -5.18 0.61
N SER A 99 -4.20 -5.43 1.49
CA SER A 99 -5.43 -4.67 1.47
C SER A 99 -5.00 -3.20 1.51
N MET A 100 -5.44 -2.43 0.52
CA MET A 100 -4.98 -1.08 0.25
C MET A 100 -4.89 -0.24 1.53
N PHE A 101 -3.89 0.67 1.61
CA PHE A 101 -3.90 1.74 2.60
C PHE A 101 -5.25 2.46 2.50
N ALA A 102 -6.13 2.24 3.44
CA ALA A 102 -7.51 2.65 3.35
C ALA A 102 -7.99 3.25 4.66
N LEU A 103 -8.65 4.38 4.54
CA LEU A 103 -9.38 5.01 5.63
C LEU A 103 -10.86 4.59 5.49
N GLU A 104 -11.33 3.72 6.39
CA GLU A 104 -12.72 3.30 6.42
C GLU A 104 -13.63 4.46 6.79
N SER A 105 -14.92 4.35 6.45
CA SER A 105 -15.90 5.39 6.75
C SER A 105 -15.93 5.73 8.23
N ALA A 106 -15.80 7.02 8.53
CA ALA A 106 -15.90 7.51 9.89
C ALA A 106 -17.27 7.18 10.51
N TYR A 107 -17.27 6.77 11.76
CA TYR A 107 -18.51 6.50 12.46
C TYR A 107 -18.48 7.03 13.91
N PRO A 108 -19.55 7.73 14.32
CA PRO A 108 -20.67 8.23 13.53
C PRO A 108 -20.25 9.30 12.50
N ASN A 109 -21.02 9.45 11.41
CA ASN A 109 -20.90 10.54 10.46
C ASN A 109 -22.29 10.82 9.86
N PRO A 110 -22.97 11.95 10.13
CA PRO A 110 -22.52 13.09 10.96
C PRO A 110 -22.26 12.74 12.44
N PHE A 111 -21.40 13.53 13.10
CA PHE A 111 -20.98 13.24 14.47
C PHE A 111 -21.08 14.45 15.41
N ASN A 112 -21.10 14.21 16.73
CA ASN A 112 -21.14 15.22 17.80
C ASN A 112 -20.57 14.65 19.11
N PRO A 113 -19.51 15.21 19.70
CA PRO A 113 -18.43 15.96 19.07
C PRO A 113 -17.32 15.04 18.56
N SER A 114 -17.45 13.71 18.70
CA SER A 114 -16.40 12.75 18.40
C SER A 114 -16.81 11.74 17.33
N THR A 115 -15.84 11.34 16.51
CA THR A 115 -16.00 10.26 15.52
C THR A 115 -14.79 9.35 15.56
N SER A 116 -15.01 8.08 15.25
CA SER A 116 -13.96 7.07 15.10
C SER A 116 -13.62 6.85 13.65
N LEU A 117 -12.35 6.68 13.38
CA LEU A 117 -11.76 6.43 12.09
C LEU A 117 -10.99 5.11 12.19
N ARG A 118 -11.18 4.22 11.25
CA ARG A 118 -10.40 2.98 11.16
C ARG A 118 -9.50 3.05 9.96
N LEU A 119 -8.20 3.01 10.19
CA LEU A 119 -7.18 3.06 9.16
C LEU A 119 -6.57 1.67 8.99
N HIS A 120 -6.57 1.17 7.76
CA HIS A 120 -5.83 -0.02 7.38
C HIS A 120 -4.46 0.37 6.85
N ILE A 121 -3.42 -0.25 7.40
CA ILE A 121 -2.02 0.00 7.08
C ILE A 121 -1.45 -1.31 6.55
N PRO A 122 -1.08 -1.38 5.26
CA PRO A 122 -0.61 -2.62 4.65
C PRO A 122 0.72 -3.11 5.25
N MET A 123 1.60 -2.19 5.61
CA MET A 123 2.90 -2.47 6.24
C MET A 123 3.26 -1.35 7.20
N GLU A 124 4.08 -1.67 8.21
CA GLU A 124 4.56 -0.68 9.16
C GLU A 124 5.15 0.53 8.43
N SER A 125 4.62 1.70 8.70
CA SER A 125 5.03 2.94 8.04
C SER A 125 4.78 4.16 8.92
N SER A 126 5.52 5.24 8.64
CA SER A 126 5.23 6.56 9.20
C SER A 126 3.96 7.08 8.54
N VAL A 127 2.96 7.39 9.34
CA VAL A 127 1.63 7.83 8.90
C VAL A 127 1.29 9.14 9.58
N ASN A 128 0.86 10.11 8.77
CA ASN A 128 0.24 11.35 9.26
C ASN A 128 -1.26 11.30 8.95
N VAL A 129 -2.10 11.55 9.96
CA VAL A 129 -3.55 11.68 9.82
C VAL A 129 -3.95 13.06 10.29
N SER A 130 -4.30 13.92 9.35
CA SER A 130 -4.60 15.34 9.57
C SER A 130 -6.03 15.68 9.15
N VAL A 131 -6.60 16.71 9.80
CA VAL A 131 -7.93 17.24 9.49
C VAL A 131 -7.80 18.60 8.85
N TYR A 132 -8.59 18.83 7.81
CA TYR A 132 -8.62 20.06 7.03
C TYR A 132 -10.04 20.64 6.99
N ASN A 133 -10.14 21.95 6.97
CA ASN A 133 -11.38 22.64 6.65
C ASN A 133 -11.61 22.71 5.12
N LEU A 134 -12.76 23.23 4.68
CA LEU A 134 -13.09 23.36 3.25
C LEU A 134 -12.20 24.34 2.49
N MET A 135 -11.46 25.22 3.19
CA MET A 135 -10.46 26.10 2.57
C MET A 135 -9.09 25.41 2.36
N GLY A 136 -8.98 24.12 2.74
CA GLY A 136 -7.74 23.36 2.64
C GLY A 136 -6.71 23.64 3.75
N GLN A 137 -7.10 24.39 4.79
CA GLN A 137 -6.22 24.65 5.91
C GLN A 137 -6.27 23.46 6.89
N GLN A 138 -5.11 23.00 7.30
CA GLN A 138 -5.00 21.99 8.36
C GLN A 138 -5.44 22.60 9.69
N VAL A 139 -6.42 21.98 10.32
CA VAL A 139 -7.01 22.47 11.58
C VAL A 139 -6.64 21.59 12.77
N ASP A 140 -6.31 20.31 12.53
CA ASP A 140 -5.91 19.37 13.58
C ASP A 140 -5.03 18.25 13.03
N VAL A 141 -4.32 17.53 13.92
CA VAL A 141 -3.55 16.32 13.63
C VAL A 141 -4.01 15.24 14.58
N ILE A 142 -4.58 14.17 14.05
CA ILE A 142 -5.09 13.04 14.84
C ILE A 142 -3.96 12.08 15.19
N HIS A 143 -3.03 11.86 14.24
CA HIS A 143 -1.87 11.01 14.41
C HIS A 143 -0.70 11.50 13.55
N ASP A 144 0.52 11.37 14.11
CA ASP A 144 1.76 11.63 13.39
C ASP A 144 2.86 10.72 13.97
N GLY A 145 3.25 9.69 13.23
CA GLY A 145 4.26 8.74 13.68
C GLY A 145 4.16 7.35 13.04
N LEU A 146 4.94 6.42 13.58
CA LEU A 146 5.01 5.04 13.12
C LEU A 146 3.75 4.28 13.54
N LEU A 147 3.14 3.57 12.59
CA LEU A 147 2.04 2.63 12.83
C LEU A 147 2.40 1.26 12.26
N SER A 148 2.12 0.23 13.04
CA SER A 148 2.31 -1.17 12.61
C SER A 148 1.28 -1.56 11.55
N SER A 149 1.60 -2.60 10.78
CA SER A 149 0.66 -3.19 9.81
C SER A 149 -0.62 -3.66 10.48
N GLY A 150 -1.72 -3.64 9.72
CA GLY A 150 -3.05 -4.02 10.19
C GLY A 150 -3.98 -2.82 10.39
N TYR A 151 -4.97 -3.00 11.25
CA TYR A 151 -5.99 -1.97 11.52
C TYR A 151 -5.65 -1.16 12.75
N THR A 152 -5.67 0.17 12.61
CA THR A 152 -5.55 1.11 13.72
C THR A 152 -6.85 1.93 13.86
N ASN A 153 -7.38 1.99 15.08
CA ASN A 153 -8.52 2.84 15.38
C ASN A 153 -8.03 4.19 15.93
N LEU A 154 -8.49 5.25 15.30
CA LEU A 154 -8.20 6.63 15.66
C LEU A 154 -9.51 7.33 16.02
N THR A 155 -9.45 8.31 16.91
CA THR A 155 -10.62 9.09 17.30
C THR A 155 -10.32 10.57 17.15
N TRP A 156 -11.21 11.28 16.48
CA TRP A 156 -11.17 12.72 16.44
C TRP A 156 -12.24 13.33 17.34
N ASN A 157 -11.81 14.18 18.29
CA ASN A 157 -12.68 14.97 19.14
C ASN A 157 -12.71 16.42 18.69
N ALA A 158 -13.80 16.81 18.06
CA ALA A 158 -14.00 18.13 17.48
C ALA A 158 -14.75 19.11 18.41
N ALA A 159 -14.70 18.91 19.74
CA ALA A 159 -15.45 19.75 20.70
C ALA A 159 -15.13 21.26 20.56
N ASN A 160 -13.92 21.61 20.14
CA ASN A 160 -13.48 23.00 20.01
C ASN A 160 -13.62 23.56 18.58
N PHE A 161 -14.14 22.78 17.63
CA PHE A 161 -14.29 23.20 16.24
C PHE A 161 -15.75 23.56 15.93
N PRO A 162 -16.01 24.49 15.00
CA PRO A 162 -17.36 24.83 14.58
C PRO A 162 -18.04 23.72 13.81
N SER A 163 -19.39 23.65 13.88
CA SER A 163 -20.16 22.74 13.01
C SER A 163 -19.83 23.00 11.54
N GLY A 164 -19.71 21.94 10.77
CA GLY A 164 -19.37 22.04 9.35
C GLY A 164 -18.75 20.77 8.79
N MET A 165 -18.36 20.86 7.53
CA MET A 165 -17.70 19.77 6.81
C MET A 165 -16.18 19.86 6.96
N TYR A 166 -15.56 18.73 7.20
CA TYR A 166 -14.11 18.57 7.30
C TYR A 166 -13.63 17.45 6.39
N ILE A 167 -12.35 17.48 6.06
CA ILE A 167 -11.67 16.44 5.29
C ILE A 167 -10.60 15.84 6.19
N VAL A 168 -10.72 14.56 6.49
CA VAL A 168 -9.62 13.78 7.10
C VAL A 168 -8.77 13.22 5.98
N ARG A 169 -7.47 13.42 6.08
CA ARG A 169 -6.48 12.87 5.15
C ARG A 169 -5.47 12.04 5.93
N ALA A 170 -5.30 10.79 5.51
CA ALA A 170 -4.22 9.93 5.97
C ALA A 170 -3.17 9.82 4.86
N THR A 171 -1.92 10.05 5.20
CA THR A 171 -0.77 9.99 4.28
C THR A 171 0.32 9.13 4.88
N SER A 172 0.85 8.21 4.09
CA SER A 172 2.09 7.49 4.35
C SER A 172 3.11 7.82 3.26
N ASN A 173 4.33 7.27 3.34
CA ASN A 173 5.37 7.53 2.34
C ASN A 173 4.94 7.23 0.90
N ALA A 174 4.08 6.23 0.69
CA ALA A 174 3.66 5.74 -0.62
C ALA A 174 2.19 6.04 -0.94
N TYR A 175 1.35 6.35 0.06
CA TYR A 175 -0.10 6.36 -0.11
C TYR A 175 -0.74 7.59 0.54
N THR A 176 -1.82 8.05 -0.08
CA THR A 176 -2.70 9.07 0.48
C THR A 176 -4.15 8.67 0.28
N THR A 177 -4.94 8.75 1.34
CA THR A 177 -6.39 8.57 1.29
C THR A 177 -7.08 9.69 2.06
N SER A 178 -8.31 10.02 1.68
CA SER A 178 -9.08 11.05 2.38
C SER A 178 -10.57 10.76 2.35
N GLN A 179 -11.28 11.27 3.37
CA GLN A 179 -12.73 11.21 3.42
C GLN A 179 -13.32 12.51 3.98
N LYS A 180 -14.58 12.79 3.61
CA LYS A 180 -15.36 13.90 4.14
C LYS A 180 -16.14 13.46 5.35
N ILE A 181 -16.17 14.28 6.39
CA ILE A 181 -16.93 14.06 7.62
C ILE A 181 -17.68 15.33 7.99
N MET A 182 -18.81 15.16 8.70
CA MET A 182 -19.68 16.29 9.06
C MET A 182 -19.86 16.37 10.58
N LEU A 183 -19.41 17.49 11.16
CA LEU A 183 -19.63 17.82 12.57
C LEU A 183 -20.96 18.58 12.72
N LEU A 184 -21.84 18.09 13.58
CA LEU A 184 -23.07 18.74 14.00
C LEU A 184 -23.00 18.99 15.50
N LYS A 185 -23.20 20.23 15.93
CA LYS A 185 -23.37 20.61 17.33
C LYS A 185 -24.78 21.04 17.61
#